data_00c2276e1b66e539bd17fb453019372e
#
_entry.id   00c2276e1b66e539bd17fb453019372e
#
_cell.length_a   1.000
_cell.length_b   1.000
_cell.length_c   1.000
_cell.angle_alpha   90.00
_cell.angle_beta   90.00
_cell.angle_gamma   90.00
#
_symmetry.space_group_name_H-M   'P 1'
#
loop_
_entity.id
_entity.type
_entity.pdbx_description
1 polymer ?
#
loop_
_entity_poly.entity_id
_entity_poly.type
_entity_poly.pdbx_seq_one_letter_code
_entity_poly.pdbx_strand_id
1 'polypeptide(L)'
;MPSQDTRSRPVISAIAAELFVADIKASCDFFTQKLGFSIVFTYGEPPFYAQVKRDRALLNLKCVDYPVMDPALRDRESLLSADMAVDTHEEIEQLFLEFQAAGITFFQTLRKEPWGAKTFIVKDPDGNLLLFAGPAD
;
A
#
# COMPACT_ATOMS: atom_id res chain seq x y z
N MET A 1 -19.61 -15.00 31.27
CA MET A 1 -18.90 -13.73 31.35
C MET A 1 -18.08 -13.50 30.11
N PRO A 2 -18.67 -12.82 29.18
CA PRO A 2 -17.98 -12.57 27.91
C PRO A 2 -16.64 -11.86 28.07
N SER A 3 -16.51 -10.97 29.04
CA SER A 3 -15.29 -10.19 29.18
C SER A 3 -14.07 -11.03 29.55
N GLN A 4 -14.27 -12.09 30.33
CA GLN A 4 -13.17 -13.00 30.64
C GLN A 4 -12.75 -13.76 29.38
N ASP A 5 -13.73 -14.23 28.61
CA ASP A 5 -13.43 -14.92 27.38
C ASP A 5 -12.67 -14.05 26.41
N THR A 6 -13.07 -12.76 26.31
CA THR A 6 -12.39 -11.81 25.46
C THR A 6 -10.93 -11.65 25.85
N ARG A 7 -10.63 -11.56 27.17
CA ARG A 7 -9.25 -11.41 27.63
C ARG A 7 -8.42 -12.66 27.38
N SER A 8 -9.04 -13.85 27.38
CA SER A 8 -8.32 -15.10 27.16
C SER A 8 -8.16 -15.45 25.69
N ARG A 9 -8.85 -14.75 24.80
CA ARG A 9 -8.73 -14.99 23.35
C ARG A 9 -7.51 -14.26 22.80
N PRO A 10 -6.75 -14.92 21.92
CA PRO A 10 -5.71 -14.22 21.17
C PRO A 10 -6.34 -13.11 20.31
N VAL A 11 -5.63 -12.01 20.20
CA VAL A 11 -6.06 -10.86 19.41
C VAL A 11 -5.12 -10.70 18.22
N ILE A 12 -5.69 -10.62 17.02
CA ILE A 12 -4.91 -10.30 15.81
C ILE A 12 -4.65 -8.79 15.84
N SER A 13 -3.39 -8.39 16.06
CA SER A 13 -3.04 -7.00 16.33
C SER A 13 -2.72 -6.20 15.08
N ALA A 14 -2.44 -6.84 13.97
CA ALA A 14 -2.07 -6.14 12.74
C ALA A 14 -2.28 -7.03 11.53
N ILE A 15 -2.30 -6.39 10.36
CA ILE A 15 -2.31 -7.07 9.07
C ILE A 15 -1.30 -6.37 8.18
N ALA A 16 -0.65 -7.12 7.31
CA ALA A 16 0.26 -6.57 6.32
C ALA A 16 -0.08 -7.15 4.96
N ALA A 17 0.01 -6.32 3.92
CA ALA A 17 -0.08 -6.81 2.55
C ALA A 17 1.29 -7.32 2.11
N GLU A 18 1.31 -8.35 1.27
CA GLU A 18 2.55 -8.90 0.71
C GLU A 18 2.70 -8.43 -0.72
N LEU A 19 3.75 -7.65 -0.98
CA LEU A 19 4.06 -7.18 -2.31
C LEU A 19 5.31 -7.89 -2.82
N PHE A 20 5.30 -8.24 -4.11
CA PHE A 20 6.43 -8.91 -4.75
C PHE A 20 7.18 -7.90 -5.59
N VAL A 21 8.49 -7.81 -5.39
CA VAL A 21 9.32 -6.76 -5.96
C VAL A 21 10.60 -7.37 -6.53
N ALA A 22 11.19 -6.69 -7.51
CA ALA A 22 12.42 -7.18 -8.14
C ALA A 22 13.67 -6.77 -7.36
N ASP A 23 13.60 -5.67 -6.61
CA ASP A 23 14.76 -5.07 -5.94
C ASP A 23 14.30 -4.41 -4.65
N ILE A 24 14.76 -4.95 -3.51
CA ILE A 24 14.35 -4.46 -2.19
C ILE A 24 14.78 -3.01 -1.98
N LYS A 25 16.01 -2.64 -2.37
CA LYS A 25 16.47 -1.28 -2.16
C LYS A 25 15.66 -0.27 -2.95
N ALA A 26 15.43 -0.55 -4.23
CA ALA A 26 14.63 0.34 -5.08
C ALA A 26 13.21 0.47 -4.56
N SER A 27 12.63 -0.62 -4.10
CA SER A 27 11.28 -0.63 -3.54
C SER A 27 11.22 0.18 -2.24
N CYS A 28 12.16 -0.04 -1.33
CA CYS A 28 12.23 0.74 -0.08
C CYS A 28 12.41 2.23 -0.37
N ASP A 29 13.26 2.59 -1.34
CA ASP A 29 13.45 3.99 -1.72
C ASP A 29 12.13 4.60 -2.22
N PHE A 30 11.40 3.86 -3.05
CA PHE A 30 10.10 4.34 -3.54
C PHE A 30 9.13 4.60 -2.39
N PHE A 31 8.96 3.63 -1.51
CA PHE A 31 8.00 3.77 -0.41
C PHE A 31 8.40 4.86 0.57
N THR A 32 9.69 5.02 0.85
CA THR A 32 10.13 6.03 1.82
C THR A 32 10.15 7.43 1.20
N GLN A 33 10.66 7.58 -0.01
CA GLN A 33 10.85 8.90 -0.61
C GLN A 33 9.60 9.43 -1.29
N LYS A 34 8.75 8.55 -1.82
CA LYS A 34 7.57 8.97 -2.59
C LYS A 34 6.28 8.85 -1.80
N LEU A 35 6.14 7.84 -0.96
CA LEU A 35 4.89 7.57 -0.26
C LEU A 35 4.94 7.88 1.23
N GLY A 36 6.09 8.31 1.76
CA GLY A 36 6.19 8.73 3.15
C GLY A 36 6.19 7.59 4.16
N PHE A 37 6.52 6.38 3.72
CA PHE A 37 6.65 5.23 4.62
C PHE A 37 8.01 5.26 5.29
N SER A 38 8.15 4.46 6.35
CA SER A 38 9.42 4.21 7.04
C SER A 38 9.76 2.74 6.95
N ILE A 39 11.06 2.42 6.88
CA ILE A 39 11.51 1.03 6.89
C ILE A 39 11.44 0.51 8.31
N VAL A 40 10.70 -0.59 8.52
CA VAL A 40 10.65 -1.28 9.81
C VAL A 40 11.86 -2.19 9.96
N PHE A 41 12.14 -2.99 8.91
CA PHE A 41 13.33 -3.83 8.86
C PHE A 41 13.63 -4.22 7.42
N THR A 42 14.88 -4.65 7.20
CA THR A 42 15.28 -5.38 6.00
C THR A 42 15.97 -6.66 6.45
N TYR A 43 15.89 -7.71 5.65
CA TYR A 43 16.47 -9.00 5.98
C TYR A 43 17.21 -9.58 4.78
N GLY A 44 18.36 -10.16 5.05
CA GLY A 44 19.20 -10.81 4.05
C GLY A 44 20.38 -9.96 3.61
N GLU A 45 21.41 -10.65 3.05
CA GLU A 45 22.63 -10.01 2.55
C GLU A 45 22.99 -10.66 1.22
N PRO A 46 22.63 -10.03 0.09
CA PRO A 46 21.87 -8.76 -0.04
C PRO A 46 20.42 -8.91 0.46
N PRO A 47 19.73 -7.81 0.74
CA PRO A 47 18.36 -7.87 1.26
C PRO A 47 17.41 -8.53 0.26
N PHE A 48 16.56 -9.44 0.77
CA PHE A 48 15.53 -10.07 -0.06
C PHE A 48 14.14 -9.95 0.55
N TYR A 49 14.03 -9.34 1.72
CA TYR A 49 12.76 -9.12 2.40
C TYR A 49 12.82 -7.81 3.18
N ALA A 50 11.71 -7.10 3.24
CA ALA A 50 11.62 -5.86 4.01
C ALA A 50 10.19 -5.62 4.46
N GLN A 51 10.05 -4.81 5.50
CA GLN A 51 8.74 -4.29 5.88
C GLN A 51 8.82 -2.78 5.94
N VAL A 52 7.83 -2.11 5.36
CA VAL A 52 7.68 -0.66 5.44
C VAL A 52 6.34 -0.34 6.09
N LYS A 53 6.26 0.82 6.72
CA LYS A 53 5.10 1.21 7.51
C LYS A 53 4.83 2.70 7.35
N ARG A 54 3.57 3.07 7.22
CA ARG A 54 3.11 4.44 7.40
C ARG A 54 1.84 4.38 8.22
N ASP A 55 1.85 5.03 9.39
CA ASP A 55 0.74 4.99 10.34
C ASP A 55 0.35 3.54 10.64
N ARG A 56 -0.84 3.09 10.27
CA ARG A 56 -1.30 1.72 10.53
C ARG A 56 -1.16 0.80 9.32
N ALA A 57 -0.63 1.31 8.22
CA ALA A 57 -0.41 0.50 7.03
C ALA A 57 0.94 -0.21 7.12
N LEU A 58 0.91 -1.53 6.97
CA LEU A 58 2.10 -2.39 6.94
C LEU A 58 2.17 -3.07 5.60
N LEU A 59 3.31 -2.95 4.92
CA LEU A 59 3.53 -3.62 3.64
C LEU A 59 4.83 -4.43 3.74
N ASN A 60 4.73 -5.70 3.43
CA ASN A 60 5.90 -6.57 3.33
C ASN A 60 6.34 -6.63 1.87
N LEU A 61 7.64 -6.55 1.64
CA LEU A 61 8.23 -6.53 0.32
C LEU A 61 9.10 -7.77 0.19
N LYS A 62 8.73 -8.66 -0.73
CA LYS A 62 9.48 -9.90 -0.97
C LYS A 62 10.12 -9.84 -2.34
N CYS A 63 11.45 -10.03 -2.38
CA CYS A 63 12.19 -10.06 -3.64
C CYS A 63 11.88 -11.34 -4.41
N VAL A 64 11.55 -11.21 -5.68
CA VAL A 64 11.30 -12.34 -6.58
C VAL A 64 12.06 -12.12 -7.88
N ASP A 65 12.39 -13.23 -8.56
CA ASP A 65 13.20 -13.18 -9.79
C ASP A 65 12.38 -12.90 -11.04
N TYR A 66 11.05 -13.01 -10.95
CA TYR A 66 10.17 -12.84 -12.10
C TYR A 66 8.80 -12.36 -11.62
N PRO A 67 8.01 -11.72 -12.50
CA PRO A 67 6.68 -11.25 -12.10
C PRO A 67 5.78 -12.41 -11.70
N VAL A 68 5.09 -12.25 -10.57
CA VAL A 68 4.16 -13.26 -10.05
C VAL A 68 2.78 -13.15 -10.68
N MET A 69 2.53 -12.07 -11.41
CA MET A 69 1.25 -11.82 -12.08
C MET A 69 1.51 -11.23 -13.45
N ASP A 70 0.68 -11.61 -14.42
CA ASP A 70 0.74 -11.02 -15.77
C ASP A 70 0.43 -9.51 -15.65
N PRO A 71 1.38 -8.63 -16.02
CA PRO A 71 1.16 -7.18 -15.91
C PRO A 71 -0.01 -6.68 -16.75
N ALA A 72 -0.22 -7.24 -17.94
CA ALA A 72 -1.33 -6.81 -18.79
C ALA A 72 -2.68 -7.17 -18.17
N LEU A 73 -2.78 -8.36 -17.58
CA LEU A 73 -3.99 -8.80 -16.88
C LEU A 73 -4.24 -7.92 -15.65
N ARG A 74 -3.20 -7.66 -14.87
CA ARG A 74 -3.31 -6.83 -13.67
C ARG A 74 -3.84 -5.44 -14.01
N ASP A 75 -3.28 -4.81 -15.03
CA ASP A 75 -3.67 -3.45 -15.41
C ASP A 75 -5.08 -3.43 -16.00
N ARG A 76 -5.39 -4.40 -16.88
CA ARG A 76 -6.71 -4.45 -17.52
C ARG A 76 -7.83 -4.65 -16.50
N GLU A 77 -7.60 -5.50 -15.49
CA GLU A 77 -8.61 -5.82 -14.49
C GLU A 77 -8.48 -4.98 -13.22
N SER A 78 -7.50 -4.07 -13.16
CA SER A 78 -7.21 -3.24 -11.98
C SER A 78 -7.06 -4.09 -10.71
N LEU A 79 -6.22 -5.13 -10.77
CA LEU A 79 -6.03 -6.04 -9.65
C LEU A 79 -5.11 -5.39 -8.62
N LEU A 80 -5.68 -5.08 -7.46
CA LEU A 80 -4.99 -4.33 -6.41
C LEU A 80 -4.10 -5.24 -5.58
N SER A 81 -2.91 -4.72 -5.23
CA SER A 81 -2.02 -5.38 -4.27
C SER A 81 -2.32 -4.94 -2.84
N ALA A 82 -2.82 -3.73 -2.66
CA ALA A 82 -3.21 -3.22 -1.34
C ALA A 82 -4.29 -2.16 -1.50
N ASP A 83 -5.11 -2.02 -0.47
CA ASP A 83 -6.20 -1.05 -0.39
C ASP A 83 -6.06 -0.35 0.96
N MET A 84 -5.74 0.94 0.94
CA MET A 84 -5.46 1.72 2.14
C MET A 84 -6.48 2.84 2.25
N ALA A 85 -6.97 3.08 3.47
CA ALA A 85 -8.04 4.03 3.71
C ALA A 85 -7.60 5.15 4.63
N VAL A 86 -8.16 6.34 4.41
CA VAL A 86 -8.11 7.46 5.33
C VAL A 86 -9.53 7.78 5.80
N ASP A 87 -9.65 8.54 6.88
CA ASP A 87 -10.94 8.72 7.56
C ASP A 87 -11.79 9.85 7.01
N THR A 88 -11.18 10.87 6.38
CA THR A 88 -11.91 12.07 5.95
C THR A 88 -11.66 12.38 4.49
N HIS A 89 -12.60 13.14 3.89
CA HIS A 89 -12.42 13.55 2.51
C HIS A 89 -11.28 14.56 2.35
N GLU A 90 -11.00 15.36 3.37
CA GLU A 90 -9.85 16.24 3.34
C GLU A 90 -8.55 15.45 3.28
N GLU A 91 -8.49 14.35 4.04
CA GLU A 91 -7.28 13.54 4.07
C GLU A 91 -7.00 12.86 2.74
N ILE A 92 -8.02 12.33 2.06
CA ILE A 92 -7.76 11.69 0.77
C ILE A 92 -7.32 12.71 -0.28
N GLU A 93 -7.86 13.93 -0.25
CA GLU A 93 -7.45 14.99 -1.15
C GLU A 93 -6.03 15.46 -0.84
N GLN A 94 -5.70 15.64 0.43
CA GLN A 94 -4.37 16.04 0.84
C GLN A 94 -3.33 14.97 0.50
N LEU A 95 -3.67 13.70 0.68
CA LEU A 95 -2.77 12.62 0.35
C LEU A 95 -2.49 12.57 -1.15
N PHE A 96 -3.52 12.77 -1.96
CA PHE A 96 -3.34 12.85 -3.41
C PHE A 96 -2.37 13.97 -3.78
N LEU A 97 -2.53 15.16 -3.19
CA LEU A 97 -1.64 16.29 -3.45
C LEU A 97 -0.22 16.03 -2.96
N GLU A 98 -0.08 15.38 -1.83
CA GLU A 98 1.24 14.99 -1.30
C GLU A 98 1.97 14.10 -2.31
N PHE A 99 1.29 13.07 -2.81
CA PHE A 99 1.91 12.13 -3.76
C PHE A 99 2.16 12.80 -5.12
N GLN A 100 1.26 13.68 -5.55
CA GLN A 100 1.47 14.44 -6.78
C GLN A 100 2.73 15.31 -6.67
N ALA A 101 2.92 15.97 -5.53
CA ALA A 101 4.11 16.79 -5.29
C ALA A 101 5.38 15.95 -5.24
N ALA A 102 5.29 14.70 -4.82
CA ALA A 102 6.43 13.77 -4.80
C ALA A 102 6.76 13.19 -6.18
N GLY A 103 5.98 13.52 -7.20
CA GLY A 103 6.22 13.04 -8.55
C GLY A 103 5.73 11.63 -8.83
N ILE A 104 4.71 11.18 -8.11
CA ILE A 104 4.12 9.86 -8.30
C ILE A 104 3.45 9.76 -9.67
N THR A 105 3.61 8.61 -10.32
CA THR A 105 2.82 8.25 -11.49
C THR A 105 1.55 7.56 -11.02
N PHE A 106 0.40 8.15 -11.33
CA PHE A 106 -0.89 7.58 -10.95
C PHE A 106 -1.39 6.65 -12.03
N PHE A 107 -1.79 5.45 -11.63
CA PHE A 107 -2.53 4.55 -12.50
C PHE A 107 -3.96 5.07 -12.70
N GLN A 108 -4.53 5.64 -11.63
CA GLN A 108 -5.81 6.33 -11.67
C GLN A 108 -5.70 7.57 -10.79
N THR A 109 -6.06 8.73 -11.34
CA THR A 109 -6.06 9.98 -10.56
C THR A 109 -7.28 10.04 -9.64
N LEU A 110 -7.29 11.02 -8.73
CA LEU A 110 -8.36 11.17 -7.76
C LEU A 110 -9.72 11.28 -8.46
N ARG A 111 -10.67 10.45 -8.04
CA ARG A 111 -12.03 10.50 -8.59
C ARG A 111 -13.05 10.09 -7.54
N LYS A 112 -14.29 10.55 -7.73
CA LYS A 112 -15.42 10.14 -6.88
C LYS A 112 -16.03 8.87 -7.44
N GLU A 113 -16.25 7.89 -6.57
CA GLU A 113 -16.86 6.63 -6.94
C GLU A 113 -18.36 6.66 -6.68
N PRO A 114 -19.16 5.85 -7.41
CA PRO A 114 -20.63 5.87 -7.23
C PRO A 114 -21.09 5.51 -5.83
N TRP A 115 -20.27 4.77 -5.07
CA TRP A 115 -20.62 4.33 -3.71
C TRP A 115 -20.21 5.33 -2.63
N GLY A 116 -19.80 6.56 -3.00
CA GLY A 116 -19.57 7.63 -2.04
C GLY A 116 -18.16 7.72 -1.51
N ALA A 117 -17.19 7.10 -2.17
CA ALA A 117 -15.77 7.22 -1.82
C ALA A 117 -15.04 8.06 -2.85
N LYS A 118 -13.92 8.66 -2.45
CA LYS A 118 -12.92 9.17 -3.39
C LYS A 118 -11.72 8.27 -3.36
N THR A 119 -11.18 7.93 -4.53
CA THR A 119 -10.08 6.99 -4.66
C THR A 119 -9.05 7.48 -5.66
N PHE A 120 -7.81 7.02 -5.50
CA PHE A 120 -6.80 7.07 -6.54
C PHE A 120 -5.93 5.83 -6.44
N ILE A 121 -5.24 5.49 -7.51
CA ILE A 121 -4.39 4.31 -7.56
C ILE A 121 -2.98 4.71 -7.95
N VAL A 122 -2.02 4.28 -7.15
CA VAL A 122 -0.58 4.46 -7.40
C VAL A 122 -0.02 3.15 -7.95
N LYS A 123 0.86 3.25 -8.93
CA LYS A 123 1.58 2.08 -9.44
C LYS A 123 3.02 2.18 -8.93
N ASP A 124 3.49 1.14 -8.24
CA ASP A 124 4.87 1.11 -7.75
C ASP A 124 5.84 0.69 -8.87
N PRO A 125 7.17 0.69 -8.63
CA PRO A 125 8.14 0.34 -9.68
C PRO A 125 7.96 -1.06 -10.27
N ASP A 126 7.34 -1.98 -9.53
CA ASP A 126 7.10 -3.35 -9.98
C ASP A 126 5.72 -3.53 -10.59
N GLY A 127 4.97 -2.44 -10.72
CA GLY A 127 3.63 -2.47 -11.28
C GLY A 127 2.55 -2.87 -10.28
N ASN A 128 2.87 -3.01 -8.99
CA ASN A 128 1.86 -3.25 -7.97
C ASN A 128 0.91 -2.07 -7.91
N LEU A 129 -0.39 -2.34 -7.85
CA LEU A 129 -1.41 -1.31 -7.80
C LEU A 129 -1.85 -1.08 -6.37
N LEU A 130 -1.71 0.14 -5.90
CA LEU A 130 -2.00 0.54 -4.52
C LEU A 130 -3.16 1.52 -4.54
N LEU A 131 -4.31 1.09 -4.03
CA LEU A 131 -5.49 1.95 -3.94
C LEU A 131 -5.46 2.72 -2.63
N PHE A 132 -5.80 4.00 -2.72
CA PHE A 132 -6.01 4.86 -1.55
C PHE A 132 -7.43 5.40 -1.65
N ALA A 133 -8.16 5.35 -0.53
CA ALA A 133 -9.58 5.69 -0.51
C ALA A 133 -9.94 6.49 0.75
N GLY A 134 -10.91 7.37 0.60
CA GLY A 134 -11.50 8.09 1.71
C GLY A 134 -12.93 8.47 1.37
N PRO A 135 -13.68 9.02 2.35
CA PRO A 135 -15.03 9.48 2.06
C PRO A 135 -15.04 10.58 1.01
N ALA A 136 -16.07 10.64 0.19
CA ALA A 136 -16.21 11.67 -0.82
C ALA A 136 -16.57 13.03 -0.21
N ASP A 137 -17.25 13.00 0.91
CA ASP A 137 -17.67 14.20 1.65
C ASP A 137 -17.66 13.93 3.14
#